data_6c5bc28e723232bd850402a8600a66ac
#
_entry.id   6c5bc28e723232bd850402a8600a66ac
#
_cell.length_a   1.000
_cell.length_b   1.000
_cell.length_c   1.000
_cell.angle_alpha   90.00
_cell.angle_beta   90.00
_cell.angle_gamma   90.00
#
_symmetry.space_group_name_H-M   'P 1'
#
loop_
_entity.id
_entity.type
_entity.pdbx_description
1 polymer ?
#
loop_
_entity_poly.entity_id
_entity_poly.type
_entity_poly.pdbx_seq_one_letter_code
_entity_poly.pdbx_strand_id
1 'polypeptide(L)'
;MAFIKENELLPQRPIILVLYGPPGTGKTSMACTAENPLLIDTDRGFDRACQRVDTITANKWEDIYNAENLGNTETKGIISNYSTIITDTAKACLDDYLSAYVVQLNYKLATNSLKRFGEMADQFRAFVNILRAAGKDIIFICHDKETQDGDVIRHAPDCTGQSKDLLMRIADMVGYIYMNNGKRVLSFEPTDTRVGKNTAQLPTIEIPQYGSEDFKYFCKKIIEDVKKAIQSNGEAQQQALKAIEEANAELVQCETVEAANKLAEKAKKLAPVARKAFCLKMVKELKAKGITVNPETKKFEKLEKPTEKEEVTK
;
A
#
# COMPACT_ATOMS: atom_id res chain seq x y z
N MET A 1 18.11 5.29 -10.64
CA MET A 1 17.35 4.02 -10.71
C MET A 1 17.97 3.09 -9.69
N ALA A 2 17.23 2.64 -8.66
CA ALA A 2 17.75 1.68 -7.69
C ALA A 2 17.36 0.27 -8.15
N PHE A 3 18.33 -0.63 -8.26
CA PHE A 3 18.10 -2.05 -8.46
C PHE A 3 18.08 -2.71 -7.08
N ILE A 4 16.94 -3.27 -6.71
CA ILE A 4 16.75 -3.96 -5.42
C ILE A 4 16.74 -5.45 -5.72
N LYS A 5 17.64 -6.21 -5.11
CA LYS A 5 17.68 -7.66 -5.25
C LYS A 5 16.53 -8.28 -4.46
N GLU A 6 16.09 -9.47 -4.89
CA GLU A 6 15.00 -10.22 -4.26
C GLU A 6 15.21 -10.46 -2.75
N ASN A 7 16.45 -10.59 -2.32
CA ASN A 7 16.85 -10.86 -0.94
C ASN A 7 17.27 -9.60 -0.16
N GLU A 8 17.11 -8.39 -0.72
CA GLU A 8 17.39 -7.14 -0.02
C GLU A 8 16.14 -6.61 0.68
N LEU A 9 16.32 -6.02 1.87
CA LEU A 9 15.25 -5.31 2.57
C LEU A 9 14.81 -4.10 1.74
N LEU A 10 13.51 -3.96 1.57
CA LEU A 10 12.95 -2.78 0.92
C LEU A 10 13.27 -1.53 1.75
N PRO A 11 13.81 -0.47 1.14
CA PRO A 11 14.00 0.79 1.84
C PRO A 11 12.67 1.35 2.29
N GLN A 12 12.66 1.97 3.46
CA GLN A 12 11.49 2.69 3.93
C GLN A 12 11.13 3.79 2.92
N ARG A 13 9.89 3.83 2.49
CA ARG A 13 9.40 4.79 1.50
C ARG A 13 8.26 5.64 2.05
N PRO A 14 8.07 6.83 1.48
CA PRO A 14 6.88 7.62 1.78
C PRO A 14 5.60 6.84 1.44
N ILE A 15 4.55 7.10 2.21
CA ILE A 15 3.24 6.51 1.98
C ILE A 15 2.23 7.57 1.53
N ILE A 16 1.20 7.11 0.84
CA ILE A 16 0.07 7.94 0.40
C ILE A 16 -1.20 7.42 1.08
N LEU A 17 -1.81 8.28 1.89
CA LEU A 17 -3.12 8.07 2.48
C LEU A 17 -4.19 8.84 1.71
N VAL A 18 -5.33 8.21 1.46
CA VAL A 18 -6.57 8.90 1.08
C VAL A 18 -7.55 8.75 2.23
N LEU A 19 -8.03 9.88 2.74
CA LEU A 19 -8.98 9.93 3.86
C LEU A 19 -10.27 10.57 3.37
N TYR A 20 -11.41 9.90 3.55
CA TYR A 20 -12.69 10.44 3.16
C TYR A 20 -13.78 10.17 4.21
N GLY A 21 -14.89 10.88 4.13
CA GLY A 21 -16.00 10.74 5.05
C GLY A 21 -16.91 11.96 5.05
N PRO A 22 -18.05 11.90 5.76
CA PRO A 22 -19.01 13.00 5.84
C PRO A 22 -18.38 14.31 6.33
N PRO A 23 -18.95 15.45 5.99
CA PRO A 23 -18.51 16.74 6.52
C PRO A 23 -18.61 16.76 8.06
N GLY A 24 -17.72 17.50 8.71
CA GLY A 24 -17.72 17.64 10.17
C GLY A 24 -17.13 16.45 10.96
N THR A 25 -16.68 15.39 10.31
CA THR A 25 -16.03 14.22 10.98
C THR A 25 -14.60 14.49 11.45
N GLY A 26 -14.03 15.68 11.18
CA GLY A 26 -12.71 16.08 11.66
C GLY A 26 -11.54 15.54 10.82
N LYS A 27 -11.74 15.26 9.53
CA LYS A 27 -10.72 14.77 8.59
C LYS A 27 -9.47 15.64 8.58
N THR A 28 -9.65 16.94 8.34
CA THR A 28 -8.56 17.93 8.30
C THR A 28 -7.83 18.00 9.63
N SER A 29 -8.55 18.14 10.74
CA SER A 29 -7.96 18.21 12.09
C SER A 29 -7.16 16.95 12.42
N MET A 30 -7.64 15.77 12.02
CA MET A 30 -6.92 14.52 12.20
C MET A 30 -5.66 14.46 11.31
N ALA A 31 -5.76 14.80 10.04
CA ALA A 31 -4.62 14.80 9.12
C ALA A 31 -3.51 15.76 9.59
N CYS A 32 -3.87 16.91 10.16
CA CYS A 32 -2.93 17.88 10.76
C CYS A 32 -2.17 17.36 11.98
N THR A 33 -2.48 16.17 12.50
CA THR A 33 -1.70 15.50 13.55
C THR A 33 -0.57 14.61 13.00
N ALA A 34 -0.31 14.65 11.68
CA ALA A 34 0.83 13.97 11.06
C ALA A 34 2.17 14.58 11.48
N GLU A 35 3.28 13.97 11.08
CA GLU A 35 4.62 14.46 11.36
C GLU A 35 4.93 15.70 10.54
N ASN A 36 5.23 16.83 11.22
CA ASN A 36 5.61 18.11 10.59
C ASN A 36 4.82 18.41 9.31
N PRO A 37 3.50 18.62 9.41
CA PRO A 37 2.60 18.68 8.26
C PRO A 37 2.58 20.07 7.62
N LEU A 38 2.45 20.11 6.29
CA LEU A 38 2.06 21.28 5.51
C LEU A 38 0.70 21.00 4.88
N LEU A 39 -0.25 21.89 5.09
CA LEU A 39 -1.58 21.83 4.48
C LEU A 39 -1.59 22.64 3.17
N ILE A 40 -2.03 22.02 2.10
CA ILE A 40 -2.42 22.69 0.85
C ILE A 40 -3.95 22.76 0.87
N ASP A 41 -4.47 23.93 1.22
CA ASP A 41 -5.90 24.20 1.31
C ASP A 41 -6.43 24.67 -0.05
N THR A 42 -7.24 23.83 -0.68
CA THR A 42 -7.87 24.08 -1.98
C THR A 42 -9.37 24.35 -1.85
N ASP A 43 -9.94 24.21 -0.66
CA ASP A 43 -11.39 24.34 -0.38
C ASP A 43 -11.70 25.54 0.54
N ARG A 44 -10.68 26.35 0.85
CA ARG A 44 -10.79 27.51 1.76
C ARG A 44 -11.40 27.13 3.10
N GLY A 45 -11.06 25.96 3.60
CA GLY A 45 -11.62 25.37 4.81
C GLY A 45 -10.67 25.29 6.00
N PHE A 46 -9.41 25.73 5.84
CA PHE A 46 -8.37 25.56 6.85
C PHE A 46 -8.68 26.27 8.18
N ASP A 47 -9.43 27.38 8.14
CA ASP A 47 -9.84 28.16 9.31
C ASP A 47 -10.87 27.43 10.20
N ARG A 48 -11.56 26.41 9.65
CA ARG A 48 -12.53 25.56 10.35
C ARG A 48 -11.87 24.38 11.05
N ALA A 49 -10.60 24.07 10.73
CA ALA A 49 -9.88 23.00 11.38
C ALA A 49 -9.55 23.34 12.83
N CYS A 50 -9.79 22.39 13.74
CA CYS A 50 -9.49 22.59 15.16
C CYS A 50 -7.99 22.72 15.45
N GLN A 51 -7.15 22.10 14.60
CA GLN A 51 -5.69 22.21 14.71
C GLN A 51 -5.14 22.94 13.49
N ARG A 52 -4.43 24.05 13.76
CA ARG A 52 -3.76 24.83 12.71
C ARG A 52 -2.34 24.32 12.50
N VAL A 53 -1.96 24.30 11.23
CA VAL A 53 -0.60 24.00 10.75
C VAL A 53 -0.23 25.03 9.69
N ASP A 54 1.02 25.04 9.28
CA ASP A 54 1.45 25.88 8.17
C ASP A 54 0.67 25.50 6.91
N THR A 55 0.12 26.52 6.21
CA THR A 55 -0.85 26.30 5.18
C THR A 55 -0.53 27.12 3.92
N ILE A 56 -0.53 26.47 2.77
CA ILE A 56 -0.57 27.10 1.45
C ILE A 56 -2.04 27.19 1.04
N THR A 57 -2.56 28.40 0.88
CA THR A 57 -3.91 28.62 0.31
C THR A 57 -3.80 28.66 -1.21
N ALA A 58 -4.43 27.72 -1.89
CA ALA A 58 -4.40 27.61 -3.33
C ALA A 58 -5.78 27.96 -3.94
N ASN A 59 -5.77 28.68 -5.08
CA ASN A 59 -6.95 29.00 -5.85
C ASN A 59 -6.88 28.45 -7.29
N LYS A 60 -5.72 27.93 -7.68
CA LYS A 60 -5.43 27.34 -8.99
C LYS A 60 -4.26 26.37 -8.87
N TRP A 61 -4.04 25.56 -9.90
CA TRP A 61 -2.99 24.54 -9.91
C TRP A 61 -1.57 25.14 -9.78
N GLU A 62 -1.34 26.30 -10.39
CA GLU A 62 -0.04 26.97 -10.33
C GLU A 62 0.31 27.51 -8.93
N ASP A 63 -0.67 27.68 -8.04
CA ASP A 63 -0.41 28.03 -6.64
C ASP A 63 0.15 26.83 -5.87
N ILE A 64 -0.09 25.61 -6.35
CA ILE A 64 0.40 24.34 -5.78
C ILE A 64 1.70 23.91 -6.44
N TYR A 65 1.69 23.83 -7.76
CA TYR A 65 2.79 23.31 -8.59
C TYR A 65 3.63 24.45 -9.17
N ASN A 66 4.57 24.93 -8.39
CA ASN A 66 5.48 26.02 -8.76
C ASN A 66 6.86 25.86 -8.10
N ALA A 67 7.85 26.65 -8.55
CA ALA A 67 9.22 26.58 -8.04
C ALA A 67 9.36 27.10 -6.59
N GLU A 68 8.50 28.00 -6.13
CA GLU A 68 8.51 28.48 -4.74
C GLU A 68 8.14 27.33 -3.76
N ASN A 69 7.16 26.53 -4.13
CA ASN A 69 6.74 25.40 -3.30
C ASN A 69 7.66 24.18 -3.44
N LEU A 70 7.98 23.79 -4.66
CA LEU A 70 8.70 22.55 -4.96
C LEU A 70 10.22 22.72 -4.97
N GLY A 71 10.70 23.95 -5.15
CA GLY A 71 12.11 24.22 -5.39
C GLY A 71 12.53 23.97 -6.85
N ASN A 72 13.81 24.19 -7.11
CA ASN A 72 14.45 23.93 -8.39
C ASN A 72 15.90 23.42 -8.15
N THR A 73 16.75 23.41 -9.17
CA THR A 73 18.14 22.96 -9.07
C THR A 73 19.00 23.82 -8.13
N GLU A 74 18.60 25.06 -7.87
CA GLU A 74 19.39 26.05 -7.11
C GLU A 74 18.76 26.34 -5.72
N THR A 75 17.43 26.25 -5.60
CA THR A 75 16.70 26.64 -4.39
C THR A 75 15.81 25.52 -3.88
N LYS A 76 15.79 25.38 -2.54
CA LYS A 76 14.85 24.49 -1.87
C LYS A 76 13.49 25.19 -1.77
N GLY A 77 12.42 24.49 -2.20
CA GLY A 77 11.07 25.00 -2.06
C GLY A 77 10.51 24.88 -0.65
N ILE A 78 9.40 25.54 -0.38
CA ILE A 78 8.69 25.53 0.92
C ILE A 78 8.45 24.10 1.41
N ILE A 79 8.00 23.21 0.54
CA ILE A 79 7.69 21.80 0.85
C ILE A 79 8.89 21.03 1.42
N SER A 80 10.13 21.46 1.11
CA SER A 80 11.33 20.80 1.61
C SER A 80 11.42 20.75 3.14
N ASN A 81 10.84 21.74 3.81
CA ASN A 81 10.89 21.91 5.27
C ASN A 81 9.90 21.00 6.03
N TYR A 82 8.99 20.33 5.35
CA TYR A 82 7.92 19.53 5.96
C TYR A 82 8.12 18.05 5.68
N SER A 83 7.52 17.19 6.51
CA SER A 83 7.60 15.73 6.37
C SER A 83 6.36 15.14 5.71
N THR A 84 5.20 15.76 5.94
CA THR A 84 3.90 15.32 5.41
C THR A 84 3.22 16.44 4.66
N ILE A 85 2.74 16.15 3.46
CA ILE A 85 1.98 17.09 2.64
C ILE A 85 0.51 16.65 2.60
N ILE A 86 -0.37 17.55 3.02
CA ILE A 86 -1.82 17.32 3.09
C ILE A 86 -2.49 18.15 2.01
N THR A 87 -3.35 17.57 1.18
CA THR A 87 -4.18 18.29 0.21
C THR A 87 -5.65 18.18 0.61
N ASP A 88 -6.29 19.29 0.90
CA ASP A 88 -7.70 19.39 1.31
C ASP A 88 -8.46 20.44 0.46
N THR A 89 -9.26 20.01 -0.50
CA THR A 89 -9.66 18.65 -0.85
C THR A 89 -9.01 18.18 -2.16
N ALA A 90 -8.85 16.89 -2.32
CA ALA A 90 -8.35 16.30 -3.56
C ALA A 90 -9.28 16.59 -4.75
N LYS A 91 -10.60 16.74 -4.53
CA LYS A 91 -11.57 17.09 -5.57
C LYS A 91 -11.28 18.46 -6.15
N ALA A 92 -11.17 19.50 -5.33
CA ALA A 92 -10.88 20.84 -5.80
C ALA A 92 -9.52 20.89 -6.52
N CYS A 93 -8.51 20.21 -5.96
CA CYS A 93 -7.18 20.12 -6.57
C CYS A 93 -7.23 19.50 -7.97
N LEU A 94 -7.90 18.36 -8.15
CA LEU A 94 -7.93 17.58 -9.40
C LEU A 94 -9.00 18.04 -10.37
N ASP A 95 -10.26 18.06 -9.91
CA ASP A 95 -11.41 18.24 -10.80
C ASP A 95 -11.63 19.69 -11.19
N ASP A 96 -11.26 20.63 -10.31
CA ASP A 96 -11.42 22.05 -10.56
C ASP A 96 -10.10 22.68 -11.05
N TYR A 97 -9.04 22.69 -10.23
CA TYR A 97 -7.83 23.45 -10.53
C TYR A 97 -6.98 22.83 -11.63
N LEU A 98 -6.65 21.55 -11.52
CA LEU A 98 -5.83 20.87 -12.51
C LEU A 98 -6.59 20.72 -13.84
N SER A 99 -7.90 20.45 -13.79
CA SER A 99 -8.76 20.41 -14.98
C SER A 99 -8.79 21.75 -15.72
N ALA A 100 -8.92 22.86 -14.99
CA ALA A 100 -8.87 24.19 -15.57
C ALA A 100 -7.50 24.51 -16.17
N TYR A 101 -6.43 24.17 -15.47
CA TYR A 101 -5.05 24.38 -15.89
C TYR A 101 -4.73 23.69 -17.23
N VAL A 102 -5.06 22.41 -17.37
CA VAL A 102 -4.77 21.69 -18.63
C VAL A 102 -5.60 22.22 -19.80
N VAL A 103 -6.82 22.70 -19.56
CA VAL A 103 -7.65 23.37 -20.58
C VAL A 103 -7.06 24.72 -20.97
N GLN A 104 -6.50 25.46 -20.01
CA GLN A 104 -5.79 26.73 -20.28
C GLN A 104 -4.55 26.50 -21.15
N LEU A 105 -3.79 25.46 -20.90
CA LEU A 105 -2.64 25.09 -21.74
C LEU A 105 -3.06 24.67 -23.15
N ASN A 106 -4.19 23.99 -23.28
CA ASN A 106 -4.69 23.52 -24.57
C ASN A 106 -6.24 23.53 -24.58
N TYR A 107 -6.81 24.58 -25.15
CA TYR A 107 -8.26 24.75 -25.20
C TYR A 107 -9.03 23.62 -25.92
N LYS A 108 -8.39 22.85 -26.79
CA LYS A 108 -8.99 21.67 -27.44
C LYS A 108 -9.37 20.58 -26.44
N LEU A 109 -8.79 20.61 -25.25
CA LEU A 109 -9.12 19.68 -24.17
C LEU A 109 -10.47 19.99 -23.51
N ALA A 110 -11.03 21.20 -23.70
CA ALA A 110 -12.35 21.54 -23.17
C ALA A 110 -13.46 20.61 -23.68
N THR A 111 -13.38 20.22 -24.95
CA THR A 111 -14.36 19.34 -25.61
C THR A 111 -13.95 17.87 -25.67
N ASN A 112 -12.72 17.54 -25.30
CA ASN A 112 -12.19 16.17 -25.30
C ASN A 112 -11.87 15.70 -23.89
N SER A 113 -12.86 15.19 -23.17
CA SER A 113 -12.73 14.77 -21.77
C SER A 113 -11.69 13.65 -21.58
N LEU A 114 -11.57 12.71 -22.52
CA LEU A 114 -10.62 11.60 -22.40
C LEU A 114 -9.17 12.08 -22.47
N LYS A 115 -8.84 12.94 -23.45
CA LYS A 115 -7.50 13.53 -23.57
C LYS A 115 -7.20 14.49 -22.42
N ARG A 116 -8.16 15.33 -22.03
CA ARG A 116 -8.03 16.20 -20.86
C ARG A 116 -7.62 15.40 -19.64
N PHE A 117 -8.29 14.28 -19.43
CA PHE A 117 -8.02 13.44 -18.29
C PHE A 117 -6.63 12.79 -18.32
N GLY A 118 -6.15 12.39 -19.51
CA GLY A 118 -4.79 11.91 -19.71
C GLY A 118 -3.76 12.96 -19.25
N GLU A 119 -3.89 14.20 -19.71
CA GLU A 119 -3.01 15.31 -19.32
C GLU A 119 -3.08 15.62 -17.82
N MET A 120 -4.28 15.63 -17.23
CA MET A 120 -4.44 15.78 -15.79
C MET A 120 -3.71 14.69 -15.02
N ALA A 121 -3.87 13.44 -15.44
CA ALA A 121 -3.25 12.30 -14.80
C ALA A 121 -1.73 12.37 -14.85
N ASP A 122 -1.14 12.82 -15.96
CA ASP A 122 0.30 12.95 -16.13
C ASP A 122 0.87 14.08 -15.26
N GLN A 123 0.21 15.25 -15.24
CA GLN A 123 0.60 16.37 -14.37
C GLN A 123 0.51 15.98 -12.88
N PHE A 124 -0.56 15.32 -12.50
CA PHE A 124 -0.75 14.89 -11.11
C PHE A 124 0.27 13.83 -10.67
N ARG A 125 0.56 12.85 -11.54
CA ARG A 125 1.61 11.87 -11.27
C ARG A 125 2.98 12.52 -11.14
N ALA A 126 3.28 13.53 -11.98
CA ALA A 126 4.53 14.28 -11.87
C ALA A 126 4.64 14.94 -10.50
N PHE A 127 3.60 15.62 -10.04
CA PHE A 127 3.54 16.24 -8.71
C PHE A 127 3.77 15.22 -7.58
N VAL A 128 3.00 14.13 -7.58
CA VAL A 128 3.13 13.07 -6.57
C VAL A 128 4.52 12.45 -6.57
N ASN A 129 5.10 12.22 -7.75
CA ASN A 129 6.44 11.65 -7.88
C ASN A 129 7.54 12.60 -7.34
N ILE A 130 7.40 13.91 -7.53
CA ILE A 130 8.31 14.90 -6.93
C ILE A 130 8.24 14.82 -5.40
N LEU A 131 7.04 14.78 -4.82
CA LEU A 131 6.86 14.66 -3.37
C LEU A 131 7.44 13.34 -2.83
N ARG A 132 7.20 12.24 -3.51
CA ARG A 132 7.76 10.93 -3.13
C ARG A 132 9.28 10.90 -3.23
N ALA A 133 9.85 11.46 -4.30
CA ALA A 133 11.30 11.55 -4.47
C ALA A 133 11.95 12.42 -3.38
N ALA A 134 11.22 13.44 -2.89
CA ALA A 134 11.63 14.28 -1.76
C ALA A 134 11.39 13.61 -0.38
N GLY A 135 10.93 12.35 -0.35
CA GLY A 135 10.71 11.60 0.89
C GLY A 135 9.48 12.02 1.70
N LYS A 136 8.49 12.69 1.07
CA LYS A 136 7.31 13.23 1.74
C LYS A 136 6.18 12.22 1.82
N ASP A 137 5.61 12.00 3.00
CA ASP A 137 4.32 11.34 3.14
C ASP A 137 3.21 12.25 2.59
N ILE A 138 2.18 11.67 2.00
CA ILE A 138 1.13 12.44 1.34
C ILE A 138 -0.23 12.01 1.88
N ILE A 139 -1.08 12.99 2.20
CA ILE A 139 -2.45 12.77 2.62
C ILE A 139 -3.39 13.54 1.68
N PHE A 140 -4.30 12.83 1.02
CA PHE A 140 -5.38 13.42 0.26
C PHE A 140 -6.68 13.32 1.05
N ILE A 141 -7.33 14.44 1.27
CA ILE A 141 -8.64 14.50 1.94
C ILE A 141 -9.73 14.64 0.89
N CYS A 142 -10.79 13.85 1.01
CA CYS A 142 -11.96 13.90 0.17
C CYS A 142 -13.23 14.02 1.03
N HIS A 143 -14.29 14.64 0.48
CA HIS A 143 -15.63 14.47 1.01
C HIS A 143 -16.14 13.06 0.72
N ASP A 144 -17.19 12.67 1.40
CA ASP A 144 -17.92 11.44 1.11
C ASP A 144 -18.92 11.70 -0.01
N LYS A 145 -18.94 10.78 -0.98
CA LYS A 145 -19.96 10.72 -2.02
C LYS A 145 -20.82 9.50 -1.79
N GLU A 146 -22.08 9.72 -1.46
CA GLU A 146 -23.09 8.68 -1.37
C GLU A 146 -23.68 8.39 -2.74
N THR A 147 -23.80 7.13 -3.09
CA THR A 147 -24.51 6.65 -4.27
C THR A 147 -25.48 5.55 -3.85
N GLN A 148 -26.73 5.68 -4.28
CA GLN A 148 -27.75 4.68 -3.99
C GLN A 148 -27.80 3.65 -5.13
N ASP A 149 -27.73 2.38 -4.78
CA ASP A 149 -27.84 1.23 -5.68
C ASP A 149 -28.91 0.28 -5.10
N GLY A 150 -30.17 0.47 -5.55
CA GLY A 150 -31.32 -0.14 -4.91
C GLY A 150 -31.51 0.36 -3.48
N ASP A 151 -31.57 -0.55 -2.53
CA ASP A 151 -31.69 -0.24 -1.09
C ASP A 151 -30.32 -0.04 -0.39
N VAL A 152 -29.22 -0.17 -1.15
CA VAL A 152 -27.86 -0.08 -0.60
C VAL A 152 -27.27 1.31 -0.87
N ILE A 153 -26.82 1.99 0.19
CA ILE A 153 -26.05 3.23 0.09
C ILE A 153 -24.58 2.86 0.06
N ARG A 154 -23.87 3.34 -0.95
CA ARG A 154 -22.43 3.14 -1.12
C ARG A 154 -21.68 4.45 -0.91
N HIS A 155 -20.59 4.39 -0.16
CA HIS A 155 -19.72 5.50 0.17
C HIS A 155 -18.40 5.42 -0.60
N ALA A 156 -17.98 6.53 -1.19
CA ALA A 156 -16.72 6.63 -1.92
C ALA A 156 -16.13 8.04 -1.78
N PRO A 157 -14.81 8.23 -2.02
CA PRO A 157 -14.24 9.56 -2.14
C PRO A 157 -14.95 10.37 -3.23
N ASP A 158 -15.37 11.61 -2.88
CA ASP A 158 -16.01 12.51 -3.83
C ASP A 158 -15.00 13.14 -4.77
N CYS A 159 -14.73 12.44 -5.86
CA CYS A 159 -14.00 12.91 -7.03
C CYS A 159 -14.72 12.40 -8.28
N THR A 160 -14.45 12.97 -9.45
CA THR A 160 -14.93 12.39 -10.72
C THR A 160 -14.39 10.98 -10.88
N GLY A 161 -15.09 10.11 -11.65
CA GLY A 161 -14.75 8.69 -11.74
C GLY A 161 -13.28 8.42 -12.01
N GLN A 162 -12.71 9.14 -12.99
CA GLN A 162 -11.31 8.95 -13.36
C GLN A 162 -10.33 9.53 -12.33
N SER A 163 -10.62 10.69 -11.71
CA SER A 163 -9.82 11.25 -10.61
C SER A 163 -9.83 10.33 -9.39
N LYS A 164 -11.01 9.77 -9.07
CA LYS A 164 -11.13 8.75 -8.03
C LYS A 164 -10.24 7.54 -8.33
N ASP A 165 -10.32 6.99 -9.54
CA ASP A 165 -9.51 5.83 -9.93
C ASP A 165 -8.01 6.13 -9.87
N LEU A 166 -7.60 7.34 -10.23
CA LEU A 166 -6.20 7.78 -10.12
C LEU A 166 -5.75 7.80 -8.67
N LEU A 167 -6.53 8.41 -7.77
CA LEU A 167 -6.24 8.44 -6.33
C LEU A 167 -6.16 7.02 -5.74
N MET A 168 -7.10 6.14 -6.09
CA MET A 168 -7.10 4.74 -5.61
C MET A 168 -5.86 3.96 -6.05
N ARG A 169 -5.37 4.19 -7.27
CA ARG A 169 -4.17 3.53 -7.79
C ARG A 169 -2.91 3.96 -7.07
N ILE A 170 -2.74 5.25 -6.80
CA ILE A 170 -1.53 5.77 -6.16
C ILE A 170 -1.53 5.61 -4.65
N ALA A 171 -2.70 5.52 -4.00
CA ALA A 171 -2.81 5.39 -2.56
C ALA A 171 -2.25 4.06 -2.05
N ASP A 172 -1.55 4.10 -0.93
CA ASP A 172 -1.17 2.90 -0.17
C ASP A 172 -2.32 2.45 0.74
N MET A 173 -3.02 3.41 1.34
CA MET A 173 -4.15 3.19 2.22
C MET A 173 -5.31 4.12 1.85
N VAL A 174 -6.55 3.62 1.93
CA VAL A 174 -7.76 4.42 1.74
C VAL A 174 -8.68 4.21 2.93
N GLY A 175 -8.89 5.26 3.72
CA GLY A 175 -9.62 5.22 4.97
C GLY A 175 -10.92 6.01 4.92
N TYR A 176 -11.99 5.40 5.43
CA TYR A 176 -13.28 6.01 5.64
C TYR A 176 -13.46 6.40 7.10
N ILE A 177 -13.80 7.67 7.33
CA ILE A 177 -14.06 8.22 8.65
C ILE A 177 -15.55 8.39 8.82
N TYR A 178 -16.12 7.80 9.86
CA TYR A 178 -17.55 7.83 10.13
C TYR A 178 -17.85 7.76 11.63
N MET A 179 -19.12 7.99 11.97
CA MET A 179 -19.62 7.83 13.35
C MET A 179 -20.12 6.41 13.56
N ASN A 180 -19.66 5.77 14.62
CA ASN A 180 -20.11 4.46 15.06
C ASN A 180 -20.44 4.52 16.56
N ASN A 181 -21.70 4.35 16.93
CA ASN A 181 -22.17 4.40 18.32
C ASN A 181 -21.68 5.65 19.08
N GLY A 182 -21.76 6.82 18.44
CA GLY A 182 -21.33 8.10 19.03
C GLY A 182 -19.82 8.33 19.05
N LYS A 183 -19.02 7.41 18.54
CA LYS A 183 -17.57 7.51 18.44
C LYS A 183 -17.15 7.71 16.98
N ARG A 184 -16.14 8.54 16.77
CA ARG A 184 -15.52 8.67 15.44
C ARG A 184 -14.58 7.50 15.24
N VAL A 185 -14.68 6.85 14.10
CA VAL A 185 -13.82 5.73 13.74
C VAL A 185 -13.25 5.90 12.34
N LEU A 186 -12.04 5.40 12.14
CA LEU A 186 -11.36 5.29 10.87
C LEU A 186 -11.22 3.81 10.51
N SER A 187 -11.71 3.42 9.34
CA SER A 187 -11.56 2.07 8.81
C SER A 187 -10.94 2.11 7.42
N PHE A 188 -9.92 1.29 7.21
CA PHE A 188 -9.28 1.08 5.91
C PHE A 188 -9.85 -0.13 5.16
N GLU A 189 -10.67 -0.92 5.84
CA GLU A 189 -11.23 -2.16 5.31
C GLU A 189 -12.30 -1.87 4.25
N PRO A 190 -12.17 -2.39 3.02
CA PRO A 190 -13.22 -2.32 2.03
C PRO A 190 -14.42 -3.18 2.45
N THR A 191 -15.62 -2.69 2.15
CA THR A 191 -16.88 -3.44 2.36
C THR A 191 -17.77 -3.28 1.14
N ASP A 192 -18.90 -3.99 1.09
CA ASP A 192 -19.86 -3.85 -0.01
C ASP A 192 -20.44 -2.43 -0.11
N THR A 193 -20.41 -1.67 1.00
CA THR A 193 -20.99 -0.32 1.10
C THR A 193 -19.94 0.80 1.11
N ARG A 194 -18.65 0.52 1.15
CA ARG A 194 -17.61 1.56 1.22
C ARG A 194 -16.32 1.15 0.56
N VAL A 195 -15.69 2.11 -0.11
CA VAL A 195 -14.38 1.95 -0.70
C VAL A 195 -13.32 1.98 0.40
N GLY A 196 -12.38 1.04 0.36
CA GLY A 196 -11.25 0.97 1.28
C GLY A 196 -10.02 0.37 0.62
N LYS A 197 -8.86 0.59 1.22
CA LYS A 197 -7.60 -0.09 0.88
C LYS A 197 -6.75 -0.22 2.13
N ASN A 198 -6.48 -1.45 2.53
CA ASN A 198 -5.81 -1.79 3.78
C ASN A 198 -4.59 -2.68 3.54
N THR A 199 -3.54 -2.13 2.93
CA THR A 199 -2.31 -2.89 2.64
C THR A 199 -1.51 -3.25 3.89
N ALA A 200 -1.69 -2.49 4.97
CA ALA A 200 -1.04 -2.70 6.25
C ALA A 200 -1.85 -3.58 7.22
N GLN A 201 -3.05 -4.01 6.83
CA GLN A 201 -3.95 -4.83 7.65
C GLN A 201 -4.26 -4.21 9.03
N LEU A 202 -4.40 -2.88 9.08
CA LEU A 202 -4.75 -2.18 10.30
C LEU A 202 -6.21 -2.47 10.68
N PRO A 203 -6.52 -2.66 11.96
CA PRO A 203 -7.90 -2.77 12.43
C PRO A 203 -8.66 -1.46 12.26
N THR A 204 -9.97 -1.47 12.42
CA THR A 204 -10.75 -0.24 12.60
C THR A 204 -10.31 0.47 13.88
N ILE A 205 -9.99 1.76 13.79
CA ILE A 205 -9.37 2.54 14.85
C ILE A 205 -10.35 3.60 15.34
N GLU A 206 -10.58 3.68 16.66
CA GLU A 206 -11.30 4.80 17.25
C GLU A 206 -10.43 6.06 17.21
N ILE A 207 -10.98 7.15 16.65
CA ILE A 207 -10.29 8.44 16.61
C ILE A 207 -10.43 9.09 17.98
N PRO A 208 -9.32 9.39 18.67
CA PRO A 208 -9.37 10.02 19.97
C PRO A 208 -10.09 11.36 19.95
N GLN A 209 -10.55 11.79 21.11
CA GLN A 209 -11.20 13.08 21.24
C GLN A 209 -10.20 14.20 20.97
N TYR A 210 -10.65 15.22 20.24
CA TYR A 210 -9.87 16.42 20.00
C TYR A 210 -9.36 17.03 21.33
N GLY A 211 -8.08 17.43 21.36
CA GLY A 211 -7.44 18.01 22.54
C GLY A 211 -6.89 16.98 23.55
N SER A 212 -7.14 15.68 23.35
CA SER A 212 -6.47 14.63 24.14
C SER A 212 -5.00 14.47 23.70
N GLU A 213 -4.15 13.97 24.60
CA GLU A 213 -2.75 13.64 24.26
C GLU A 213 -2.66 12.59 23.15
N ASP A 214 -3.57 11.60 23.13
CA ASP A 214 -3.62 10.57 22.11
C ASP A 214 -3.99 11.13 20.73
N PHE A 215 -4.74 12.23 20.66
CA PHE A 215 -5.09 12.87 19.39
C PHE A 215 -3.91 13.61 18.79
N LYS A 216 -3.02 14.19 19.61
CA LYS A 216 -1.93 15.08 19.20
C LYS A 216 -1.01 14.52 18.11
N TYR A 217 -0.80 13.21 18.13
CA TYR A 217 0.07 12.51 17.17
C TYR A 217 -0.64 11.35 16.47
N PHE A 218 -1.95 11.40 16.39
CA PHE A 218 -2.75 10.26 15.96
C PHE A 218 -2.46 9.87 14.50
N CYS A 219 -2.46 10.82 13.57
CA CYS A 219 -2.16 10.53 12.17
C CYS A 219 -0.70 10.14 11.95
N LYS A 220 0.24 10.75 12.69
CA LYS A 220 1.66 10.36 12.72
C LYS A 220 1.79 8.88 13.07
N LYS A 221 1.12 8.42 14.14
CA LYS A 221 1.14 7.03 14.57
C LYS A 221 0.59 6.09 13.51
N ILE A 222 -0.52 6.45 12.84
CA ILE A 222 -1.07 5.65 11.74
C ILE A 222 -0.03 5.50 10.62
N ILE A 223 0.62 6.58 10.19
CA ILE A 223 1.65 6.55 9.16
C ILE A 223 2.82 5.64 9.57
N GLU A 224 3.27 5.75 10.82
CA GLU A 224 4.34 4.89 11.34
C GLU A 224 3.92 3.41 11.39
N ASP A 225 2.70 3.11 11.82
CA ASP A 225 2.19 1.75 11.87
C ASP A 225 2.05 1.13 10.47
N VAL A 226 1.62 1.93 9.47
CA VAL A 226 1.62 1.49 8.06
C VAL A 226 3.03 1.20 7.57
N LYS A 227 4.00 2.07 7.85
CA LYS A 227 5.41 1.85 7.46
C LYS A 227 5.99 0.60 8.12
N LYS A 228 5.74 0.39 9.42
CA LYS A 228 6.16 -0.81 10.16
C LYS A 228 5.54 -2.08 9.58
N ALA A 229 4.24 -2.07 9.29
CA ALA A 229 3.55 -3.22 8.71
C ALA A 229 4.11 -3.60 7.34
N ILE A 230 4.38 -2.61 6.47
CA ILE A 230 5.02 -2.84 5.17
C ILE A 230 6.42 -3.43 5.35
N GLN A 231 7.21 -2.91 6.29
CA GLN A 231 8.56 -3.40 6.57
C GLN A 231 8.54 -4.82 7.13
N SER A 232 7.71 -5.11 8.13
CA SER A 232 7.61 -6.45 8.72
C SER A 232 7.12 -7.51 7.73
N ASN A 233 6.20 -7.15 6.82
CA ASN A 233 5.81 -8.03 5.72
C ASN A 233 6.99 -8.31 4.78
N GLY A 234 7.83 -7.31 4.50
CA GLY A 234 9.06 -7.47 3.72
C GLY A 234 10.07 -8.39 4.41
N GLU A 235 10.28 -8.23 5.71
CA GLU A 235 11.17 -9.07 6.52
C GLU A 235 10.70 -10.54 6.58
N ALA A 236 9.41 -10.75 6.81
CA ALA A 236 8.81 -12.08 6.81
C ALA A 236 8.94 -12.77 5.44
N GLN A 237 8.72 -12.03 4.36
CA GLN A 237 8.89 -12.52 2.99
C GLN A 237 10.36 -12.88 2.71
N GLN A 238 11.30 -12.04 3.15
CA GLN A 238 12.73 -12.30 3.01
C GLN A 238 13.18 -13.53 3.81
N GLN A 239 12.70 -13.69 5.04
CA GLN A 239 12.97 -14.89 5.84
C GLN A 239 12.41 -16.15 5.18
N ALA A 240 11.21 -16.07 4.59
CA ALA A 240 10.62 -17.19 3.85
C ALA A 240 11.45 -17.56 2.60
N LEU A 241 11.95 -16.56 1.86
CA LEU A 241 12.83 -16.79 0.70
C LEU A 241 14.15 -17.47 1.11
N LYS A 242 14.82 -16.95 2.14
CA LYS A 242 16.06 -17.57 2.68
C LYS A 242 15.84 -19.03 3.10
N ALA A 243 14.75 -19.30 3.80
CA ALA A 243 14.40 -20.64 4.22
C ALA A 243 14.20 -21.60 3.02
N ILE A 244 13.63 -21.11 1.92
CA ILE A 244 13.47 -21.89 0.69
C ILE A 244 14.83 -22.10 -0.01
N GLU A 245 15.68 -21.08 -0.08
CA GLU A 245 17.03 -21.19 -0.66
C GLU A 245 17.89 -22.20 0.12
N GLU A 246 17.91 -22.12 1.45
CA GLU A 246 18.59 -23.05 2.32
C GLU A 246 18.07 -24.50 2.12
N ALA A 247 16.75 -24.68 2.07
CA ALA A 247 16.16 -25.99 1.83
C ALA A 247 16.51 -26.54 0.44
N ASN A 248 16.57 -25.71 -0.59
CA ASN A 248 17.01 -26.13 -1.93
C ASN A 248 18.50 -26.50 -1.96
N ALA A 249 19.37 -25.76 -1.28
CA ALA A 249 20.78 -26.08 -1.18
C ALA A 249 21.01 -27.42 -0.46
N GLU A 250 20.29 -27.65 0.64
CA GLU A 250 20.32 -28.96 1.35
C GLU A 250 19.78 -30.09 0.47
N LEU A 251 18.76 -29.86 -0.36
CA LEU A 251 18.22 -30.88 -1.27
C LEU A 251 19.23 -31.32 -2.32
N VAL A 252 20.02 -30.41 -2.87
CA VAL A 252 21.09 -30.72 -3.82
C VAL A 252 22.12 -31.66 -3.20
N GLN A 253 22.49 -31.44 -1.93
CA GLN A 253 23.49 -32.23 -1.18
C GLN A 253 22.89 -33.50 -0.52
N CYS A 254 21.57 -33.66 -0.64
CA CYS A 254 20.89 -34.79 0.01
C CYS A 254 21.13 -36.11 -0.77
N GLU A 255 21.91 -37.06 -0.18
CA GLU A 255 22.25 -38.36 -0.78
C GLU A 255 21.81 -39.55 0.07
N THR A 256 21.36 -39.29 1.31
CA THR A 256 20.97 -40.36 2.24
C THR A 256 19.49 -40.25 2.65
N VAL A 257 18.93 -41.41 3.04
CA VAL A 257 17.55 -41.50 3.54
C VAL A 257 17.36 -40.68 4.82
N GLU A 258 18.34 -40.67 5.70
CA GLU A 258 18.31 -39.91 6.95
C GLU A 258 18.28 -38.40 6.66
N ALA A 259 19.14 -37.95 5.72
CA ALA A 259 19.15 -36.54 5.28
C ALA A 259 17.82 -36.14 4.63
N ALA A 260 17.22 -37.00 3.80
CA ALA A 260 15.93 -36.77 3.17
C ALA A 260 14.79 -36.61 4.20
N ASN A 261 14.74 -37.50 5.19
CA ASN A 261 13.75 -37.41 6.27
C ASN A 261 13.92 -36.14 7.13
N LYS A 262 15.19 -35.78 7.45
CA LYS A 262 15.50 -34.56 8.18
C LYS A 262 15.09 -33.31 7.39
N LEU A 263 15.31 -33.29 6.08
CA LEU A 263 14.91 -32.20 5.20
C LEU A 263 13.39 -32.11 5.07
N ALA A 264 12.69 -33.24 5.05
CA ALA A 264 11.21 -33.27 5.06
C ALA A 264 10.63 -32.64 6.33
N GLU A 265 11.25 -32.88 7.49
CA GLU A 265 10.82 -32.20 8.74
C GLU A 265 11.08 -30.70 8.71
N LYS A 266 12.21 -30.25 8.17
CA LYS A 266 12.48 -28.81 7.96
C LYS A 266 11.50 -28.18 7.01
N ALA A 267 11.11 -28.88 5.94
CA ALA A 267 10.14 -28.40 4.96
C ALA A 267 8.75 -28.12 5.56
N LYS A 268 8.39 -28.75 6.69
CA LYS A 268 7.13 -28.46 7.39
C LYS A 268 7.06 -27.03 7.93
N LYS A 269 8.20 -26.38 8.16
CA LYS A 269 8.33 -25.00 8.65
C LYS A 269 8.24 -23.96 7.52
N LEU A 270 8.30 -24.37 6.26
CA LEU A 270 8.14 -23.45 5.13
C LEU A 270 6.71 -22.93 5.02
N ALA A 271 6.55 -21.73 4.46
CA ALA A 271 5.25 -21.17 4.16
C ALA A 271 4.40 -22.12 3.29
N PRO A 272 3.06 -22.22 3.49
CA PRO A 272 2.23 -23.27 2.88
C PRO A 272 2.37 -23.43 1.37
N VAL A 273 2.41 -22.31 0.63
CA VAL A 273 2.55 -22.31 -0.83
C VAL A 273 3.93 -22.81 -1.26
N ALA A 274 4.99 -22.27 -0.65
CA ALA A 274 6.37 -22.66 -0.92
C ALA A 274 6.64 -24.11 -0.52
N ARG A 275 6.10 -24.56 0.60
CA ARG A 275 6.20 -25.95 1.06
C ARG A 275 5.67 -26.95 0.05
N LYS A 276 4.48 -26.67 -0.53
CA LYS A 276 3.88 -27.57 -1.55
C LYS A 276 4.79 -27.72 -2.77
N ALA A 277 5.29 -26.60 -3.30
CA ALA A 277 6.20 -26.60 -4.43
C ALA A 277 7.53 -27.31 -4.12
N PHE A 278 8.11 -27.02 -2.96
CA PHE A 278 9.36 -27.64 -2.50
C PHE A 278 9.21 -29.15 -2.30
N CYS A 279 8.15 -29.62 -1.66
CA CYS A 279 7.91 -31.05 -1.46
C CYS A 279 7.77 -31.81 -2.79
N LEU A 280 7.08 -31.24 -3.78
CA LEU A 280 6.98 -31.84 -5.12
C LEU A 280 8.35 -31.96 -5.79
N LYS A 281 9.16 -30.90 -5.72
CA LYS A 281 10.54 -30.90 -6.23
C LYS A 281 11.39 -31.93 -5.51
N MET A 282 11.34 -31.98 -4.19
CA MET A 282 12.09 -32.89 -3.34
C MET A 282 11.79 -34.35 -3.69
N VAL A 283 10.52 -34.73 -3.83
CA VAL A 283 10.14 -36.10 -4.23
C VAL A 283 10.71 -36.45 -5.60
N LYS A 284 10.64 -35.52 -6.57
CA LYS A 284 11.15 -35.74 -7.92
C LYS A 284 12.66 -35.93 -7.94
N GLU A 285 13.42 -35.07 -7.27
CA GLU A 285 14.89 -35.13 -7.27
C GLU A 285 15.44 -36.34 -6.47
N LEU A 286 14.82 -36.63 -5.33
CA LEU A 286 15.24 -37.78 -4.50
C LEU A 286 14.92 -39.12 -5.20
N LYS A 287 13.81 -39.20 -5.96
CA LYS A 287 13.49 -40.36 -6.76
C LYS A 287 14.59 -40.66 -7.82
N ALA A 288 15.13 -39.60 -8.44
CA ALA A 288 16.26 -39.72 -9.36
C ALA A 288 17.54 -40.24 -8.68
N LYS A 289 17.67 -40.03 -7.36
CA LYS A 289 18.79 -40.53 -6.52
C LYS A 289 18.51 -41.92 -5.87
N GLY A 290 17.39 -42.58 -6.24
CA GLY A 290 17.03 -43.90 -5.69
C GLY A 290 16.38 -43.83 -4.30
N ILE A 291 15.84 -42.70 -3.91
CA ILE A 291 15.12 -42.49 -2.65
C ILE A 291 13.68 -42.17 -2.94
N THR A 292 12.74 -42.94 -2.39
CA THR A 292 11.30 -42.77 -2.64
C THR A 292 10.52 -42.55 -1.33
N VAL A 293 9.28 -42.06 -1.42
CA VAL A 293 8.42 -41.93 -0.26
C VAL A 293 7.59 -43.19 -0.09
N ASN A 294 7.64 -43.80 1.08
CA ASN A 294 6.74 -44.87 1.46
C ASN A 294 5.31 -44.33 1.66
N PRO A 295 4.31 -44.89 0.94
CA PRO A 295 2.91 -44.41 1.02
C PRO A 295 2.27 -44.57 2.39
N GLU A 296 2.66 -45.58 3.17
CA GLU A 296 2.08 -45.91 4.46
C GLU A 296 2.70 -45.06 5.58
N THR A 297 4.05 -45.02 5.63
CA THR A 297 4.79 -44.30 6.69
C THR A 297 4.97 -42.83 6.38
N LYS A 298 4.79 -42.42 5.12
CA LYS A 298 5.07 -41.03 4.60
C LYS A 298 6.53 -40.62 4.83
N LYS A 299 7.45 -41.55 5.03
CA LYS A 299 8.89 -41.32 5.18
C LYS A 299 9.63 -41.69 3.91
N PHE A 300 10.78 -41.11 3.70
CA PHE A 300 11.69 -41.48 2.62
C PHE A 300 12.41 -42.79 2.95
N GLU A 301 12.58 -43.65 1.97
CA GLU A 301 13.28 -44.94 2.04
C GLU A 301 14.01 -45.21 0.72
N LYS A 302 14.95 -46.16 0.72
CA LYS A 302 15.62 -46.56 -0.52
C LYS A 302 14.65 -47.27 -1.44
N LEU A 303 14.76 -46.99 -2.72
CA LEU A 303 14.02 -47.71 -3.76
C LEU A 303 14.58 -49.15 -3.83
N GLU A 304 13.79 -50.12 -3.45
CA GLU A 304 14.17 -51.54 -3.63
C GLU A 304 14.17 -51.82 -5.14
N LYS A 305 15.29 -52.32 -5.65
CA LYS A 305 15.33 -52.86 -7.01
C LYS A 305 14.39 -54.05 -7.07
N PRO A 306 13.58 -54.22 -8.11
CA PRO A 306 12.79 -55.45 -8.30
C PRO A 306 13.76 -56.63 -8.29
N THR A 307 13.57 -57.53 -7.37
CA THR A 307 14.23 -58.86 -7.41
C THR A 307 13.77 -59.55 -8.69
N GLU A 308 14.72 -59.83 -9.60
CA GLU A 308 14.52 -60.75 -10.73
C GLU A 308 14.02 -62.10 -10.16
N LYS A 309 12.76 -62.39 -10.42
CA LYS A 309 12.24 -63.75 -10.20
C LYS A 309 12.98 -64.66 -11.18
N GLU A 310 13.83 -65.53 -10.66
CA GLU A 310 14.36 -66.68 -11.41
C GLU A 310 13.21 -67.44 -12.06
N GLU A 311 13.19 -67.42 -13.39
CA GLU A 311 12.43 -68.40 -14.18
C GLU A 311 13.07 -69.78 -13.94
N VAL A 312 12.48 -70.53 -13.03
CA VAL A 312 12.76 -71.97 -12.94
C VAL A 312 11.96 -72.65 -14.06
N THR A 313 12.68 -73.00 -15.11
CA THR A 313 12.32 -73.98 -16.13
C THR A 313 11.82 -75.28 -15.52
N LYS A 314 10.61 -75.69 -15.90
CA LYS A 314 10.29 -77.09 -16.17
C LYS A 314 9.25 -77.20 -17.29
#